data_f48fac2cc62104e3465363561fab6e0f
#
_entry.id   f48fac2cc62104e3465363561fab6e0f
#
_cell.length_a   1.000
_cell.length_b   1.000
_cell.length_c   1.000
_cell.angle_alpha   90.00
_cell.angle_beta   90.00
_cell.angle_gamma   90.00
#
_symmetry.space_group_name_H-M   'P 1'
#
loop_
_entity.id
_entity.type
_entity.pdbx_description
1 polymer ?
#
loop_
_entity_poly.entity_id
_entity_poly.type
_entity_poly.pdbx_seq_one_letter_code
_entity_poly.pdbx_strand_id
1 'polypeptide(L)'
;MKKIISVLLALTFVLFCFASCGEKTNNDPTDSANPGTTSSENLRFVTGGESGTYYAFGSVIAQHATSNAGVKVTGIVGAGSKSNIFELEDGNAELAFCQSDVMAYAYNGTNLFDKPVTCFSTLAALYTEQVQIVTVDPTIKTVADLKGKNVSIGASGSGVYFNAVDILDAYGMTVNDIKPTYQSFGDSADALKD
;
A
#
# COMPACT_ATOMS: atom_id res chain seq x y z
N MET A 1 -32.30 8.64 42.71
CA MET A 1 -32.22 7.18 42.98
C MET A 1 -31.88 6.40 41.68
N LYS A 2 -31.03 6.92 40.81
CA LYS A 2 -30.64 6.25 39.54
C LYS A 2 -29.11 6.19 39.30
N LYS A 3 -28.28 6.40 40.37
CA LYS A 3 -26.82 6.41 40.26
C LYS A 3 -26.09 5.39 41.13
N ILE A 4 -26.79 4.45 41.74
CA ILE A 4 -26.22 3.45 42.70
C ILE A 4 -26.25 2.02 42.16
N ILE A 5 -26.92 1.76 41.04
CA ILE A 5 -27.04 0.41 40.44
C ILE A 5 -25.89 0.04 39.50
N SER A 6 -25.07 0.99 39.12
CA SER A 6 -23.99 0.76 38.12
C SER A 6 -22.63 0.31 38.69
N VAL A 7 -22.48 0.24 39.99
CA VAL A 7 -21.20 -0.10 40.65
C VAL A 7 -21.17 -1.55 41.20
N LEU A 8 -22.29 -2.23 41.25
CA LEU A 8 -22.37 -3.59 41.81
C LEU A 8 -22.24 -4.74 40.81
N LEU A 9 -22.09 -4.45 39.51
CA LEU A 9 -21.93 -5.49 38.46
C LEU A 9 -20.49 -5.69 37.99
N ALA A 10 -19.51 -4.98 38.54
CA ALA A 10 -18.10 -5.06 38.17
C ALA A 10 -17.21 -5.88 39.12
N LEU A 11 -17.77 -6.54 40.14
CA LEU A 11 -16.98 -7.19 41.20
C LEU A 11 -17.13 -8.71 41.28
N THR A 12 -17.70 -9.37 40.28
CA THR A 12 -17.92 -10.84 40.32
C THR A 12 -17.17 -11.64 39.25
N PHE A 13 -16.11 -11.09 38.62
CA PHE A 13 -15.38 -11.81 37.58
C PHE A 13 -13.90 -12.07 37.87
N VAL A 14 -13.47 -12.04 39.11
CA VAL A 14 -12.08 -12.32 39.51
C VAL A 14 -12.02 -13.36 40.59
N LEU A 15 -12.46 -14.61 40.32
CA LEU A 15 -12.15 -15.74 41.21
C LEU A 15 -12.45 -17.08 40.51
N PHE A 16 -11.68 -17.45 39.51
CA PHE A 16 -11.60 -18.85 39.05
C PHE A 16 -10.35 -19.06 38.20
N CYS A 17 -9.18 -19.10 38.84
CA CYS A 17 -7.98 -19.71 38.26
C CYS A 17 -6.99 -19.99 39.39
N PHE A 18 -7.15 -21.12 40.08
CA PHE A 18 -6.03 -21.79 40.76
C PHE A 18 -6.52 -23.15 41.26
N ALA A 19 -6.29 -24.20 40.51
CA ALA A 19 -6.03 -25.55 41.04
C ALA A 19 -5.79 -26.49 39.84
N SER A 20 -4.58 -26.79 39.51
CA SER A 20 -4.15 -28.15 39.21
C SER A 20 -2.63 -28.21 39.30
N CYS A 21 -2.19 -28.73 40.44
CA CYS A 21 -0.84 -29.22 40.67
C CYS A 21 -0.75 -30.70 40.32
N GLY A 22 0.35 -31.11 39.72
CA GLY A 22 0.99 -32.37 40.06
C GLY A 22 0.89 -33.50 39.05
N GLU A 23 1.98 -33.77 38.32
CA GLU A 23 2.67 -35.06 38.48
C GLU A 23 4.01 -35.04 37.72
N LYS A 24 5.08 -35.35 38.45
CA LYS A 24 6.41 -35.62 37.93
C LYS A 24 6.50 -37.05 37.48
N THR A 25 6.95 -37.35 36.27
CA THR A 25 7.67 -38.58 35.97
C THR A 25 8.85 -38.28 35.05
N ASN A 26 9.98 -38.85 35.43
CA ASN A 26 11.30 -38.73 34.87
C ASN A 26 11.50 -39.57 33.59
N ASN A 27 12.57 -39.17 32.86
CA ASN A 27 13.41 -39.98 31.97
C ASN A 27 12.93 -40.09 30.52
N ASP A 28 13.65 -39.76 29.47
CA ASP A 28 15.02 -39.94 29.07
C ASP A 28 15.24 -39.15 27.72
N PRO A 29 16.44 -38.74 27.33
CA PRO A 29 16.62 -37.89 26.16
C PRO A 29 16.79 -38.76 24.93
N THR A 30 15.85 -38.75 24.03
CA THR A 30 16.06 -39.14 22.64
C THR A 30 15.74 -37.94 21.76
N ASP A 31 16.87 -37.44 21.30
CA ASP A 31 17.01 -36.49 20.21
C ASP A 31 16.13 -36.93 19.02
N SER A 32 15.10 -36.14 18.78
CA SER A 32 14.40 -36.09 17.52
C SER A 32 14.17 -34.63 17.23
N ALA A 33 15.18 -34.04 16.62
CA ALA A 33 15.00 -32.78 15.90
C ALA A 33 13.84 -32.93 14.93
N ASN A 34 12.67 -32.43 15.33
CA ASN A 34 11.58 -32.22 14.41
C ASN A 34 11.96 -30.99 13.58
N PRO A 35 12.26 -31.14 12.27
CA PRO A 35 12.56 -29.98 11.45
C PRO A 35 11.29 -29.20 11.24
N GLY A 36 11.22 -28.05 11.95
CA GLY A 36 10.54 -26.86 11.50
C GLY A 36 9.10 -27.02 11.05
N THR A 37 8.17 -26.80 11.98
CA THR A 37 6.95 -26.12 11.61
C THR A 37 7.36 -24.68 11.25
N THR A 38 7.76 -24.46 10.00
CA THR A 38 7.79 -23.11 9.43
C THR A 38 6.36 -22.62 9.48
N SER A 39 6.04 -21.76 10.44
CA SER A 39 4.88 -20.90 10.30
C SER A 39 5.05 -20.23 8.93
N SER A 40 4.21 -20.58 7.97
CA SER A 40 4.25 -19.93 6.66
C SER A 40 3.95 -18.45 6.92
N GLU A 41 4.98 -17.62 6.92
CA GLU A 41 4.81 -16.18 7.01
C GLU A 41 3.84 -15.75 5.91
N ASN A 42 2.82 -15.03 6.30
CA ASN A 42 1.87 -14.46 5.35
C ASN A 42 2.41 -13.09 4.96
N LEU A 43 2.99 -13.00 3.77
CA LEU A 43 3.49 -11.74 3.23
C LEU A 43 2.32 -10.91 2.68
N ARG A 44 2.18 -9.70 3.17
CA ARG A 44 1.22 -8.72 2.66
C ARG A 44 1.87 -7.98 1.50
N PHE A 45 1.22 -8.01 0.35
CA PHE A 45 1.69 -7.36 -0.87
C PHE A 45 0.77 -6.17 -1.18
N VAL A 46 1.19 -4.96 -0.81
CA VAL A 46 0.44 -3.75 -1.10
C VAL A 46 0.58 -3.37 -2.58
N THR A 47 -0.54 -3.17 -3.23
CA THR A 47 -0.65 -3.01 -4.67
C THR A 47 -1.10 -1.59 -5.05
N GLY A 48 -2.26 -1.41 -5.64
CA GLY A 48 -2.84 -0.13 -6.02
C GLY A 48 -4.35 -0.16 -5.84
N GLY A 49 -5.02 0.87 -6.30
CA GLY A 49 -6.48 0.90 -6.34
C GLY A 49 -7.04 -0.21 -7.24
N GLU A 50 -8.23 -0.71 -6.93
CA GLU A 50 -8.85 -1.88 -7.58
C GLU A 50 -8.98 -1.76 -9.10
N SER A 51 -9.14 -0.55 -9.63
CA SER A 51 -9.21 -0.29 -11.08
C SER A 51 -7.85 -0.18 -11.77
N GLY A 52 -6.73 -0.34 -11.03
CA GLY A 52 -5.38 -0.14 -11.54
C GLY A 52 -4.63 -1.46 -11.84
N THR A 53 -3.60 -1.35 -12.68
CA THR A 53 -2.74 -2.48 -13.07
C THR A 53 -2.02 -3.09 -11.87
N TYR A 54 -1.58 -2.30 -10.90
CA TYR A 54 -0.94 -2.82 -9.69
C TYR A 54 -1.81 -3.83 -8.96
N TYR A 55 -3.10 -3.52 -8.78
CA TYR A 55 -4.02 -4.44 -8.10
C TYR A 55 -4.25 -5.72 -8.90
N ALA A 56 -4.56 -5.60 -10.20
CA ALA A 56 -4.81 -6.75 -11.04
C ALA A 56 -3.57 -7.67 -11.14
N PHE A 57 -2.40 -7.09 -11.46
CA PHE A 57 -1.17 -7.86 -11.64
C PHE A 57 -0.62 -8.38 -10.31
N GLY A 58 -0.68 -7.58 -9.24
CA GLY A 58 -0.27 -8.00 -7.91
C GLY A 58 -1.10 -9.15 -7.36
N SER A 59 -2.40 -9.18 -7.64
CA SER A 59 -3.26 -10.30 -7.26
C SER A 59 -2.84 -11.60 -7.96
N VAL A 60 -2.47 -11.54 -9.24
CA VAL A 60 -1.96 -12.70 -9.99
C VAL A 60 -0.62 -13.17 -9.41
N ILE A 61 0.32 -12.25 -9.13
CA ILE A 61 1.61 -12.59 -8.52
C ILE A 61 1.41 -13.24 -7.15
N ALA A 62 0.56 -12.65 -6.30
CA ALA A 62 0.28 -13.17 -4.97
C ALA A 62 -0.31 -14.59 -5.02
N GLN A 63 -1.27 -14.82 -5.92
CA GLN A 63 -1.86 -16.14 -6.14
C GLN A 63 -0.81 -17.14 -6.64
N HIS A 64 0.01 -16.74 -7.62
CA HIS A 64 1.05 -17.60 -8.18
C HIS A 64 2.10 -18.00 -7.14
N ALA A 65 2.60 -17.03 -6.35
CA ALA A 65 3.56 -17.27 -5.28
C ALA A 65 2.99 -18.23 -4.22
N THR A 66 1.74 -17.99 -3.79
CA THR A 66 1.06 -18.84 -2.82
C THR A 66 0.90 -20.28 -3.33
N SER A 67 0.58 -20.44 -4.62
CA SER A 67 0.34 -21.76 -5.19
C SER A 67 1.61 -22.54 -5.55
N ASN A 68 2.73 -21.86 -5.85
CA ASN A 68 3.91 -22.49 -6.44
C ASN A 68 5.20 -22.32 -5.64
N ALA A 69 5.32 -21.30 -4.79
CA ALA A 69 6.56 -21.03 -4.05
C ALA A 69 6.52 -21.47 -2.58
N GLY A 70 5.39 -22.01 -2.11
CA GLY A 70 5.24 -22.42 -0.71
C GLY A 70 5.21 -21.27 0.30
N VAL A 71 5.05 -20.03 -0.19
CA VAL A 71 4.98 -18.82 0.62
C VAL A 71 3.58 -18.23 0.48
N LYS A 72 2.87 -18.03 1.58
CA LYS A 72 1.56 -17.38 1.52
C LYS A 72 1.74 -15.88 1.25
N VAL A 73 1.22 -15.40 0.14
CA VAL A 73 1.21 -13.99 -0.23
C VAL A 73 -0.22 -13.50 -0.37
N THR A 74 -0.56 -12.40 0.30
CA THR A 74 -1.88 -11.77 0.21
C THR A 74 -1.75 -10.41 -0.45
N GLY A 75 -2.34 -10.25 -1.64
CA GLY A 75 -2.46 -8.95 -2.29
C GLY A 75 -3.47 -8.08 -1.54
N ILE A 76 -3.06 -6.86 -1.21
CA ILE A 76 -3.92 -5.87 -0.55
C ILE A 76 -4.01 -4.61 -1.40
N VAL A 77 -5.16 -3.93 -1.32
CA VAL A 77 -5.38 -2.64 -1.98
C VAL A 77 -4.42 -1.61 -1.41
N GLY A 78 -3.83 -0.79 -2.27
CA GLY A 78 -2.96 0.32 -1.90
C GLY A 78 -3.35 1.60 -2.62
N ALA A 79 -2.80 2.73 -2.18
CA ALA A 79 -3.06 4.02 -2.80
C ALA A 79 -1.98 4.43 -3.83
N GLY A 80 -1.00 3.54 -4.10
CA GLY A 80 0.06 3.75 -5.08
C GLY A 80 1.42 4.03 -4.46
N SER A 81 2.40 4.38 -5.28
CA SER A 81 3.83 4.26 -4.99
C SER A 81 4.29 4.90 -3.67
N LYS A 82 3.95 6.16 -3.40
CA LYS A 82 4.35 6.82 -2.14
C LYS A 82 3.71 6.18 -0.92
N SER A 83 2.40 5.95 -0.99
CA SER A 83 1.67 5.30 0.11
C SER A 83 2.21 3.90 0.37
N ASN A 84 2.51 3.14 -0.67
CA ASN A 84 3.03 1.79 -0.56
C ASN A 84 4.41 1.74 0.13
N ILE A 85 5.27 2.75 -0.11
CA ILE A 85 6.55 2.88 0.60
C ILE A 85 6.33 3.12 2.09
N PHE A 86 5.34 3.93 2.46
CA PHE A 86 5.01 4.14 3.87
C PHE A 86 4.39 2.89 4.52
N GLU A 87 3.60 2.10 3.78
CA GLU A 87 3.13 0.80 4.29
C GLU A 87 4.28 -0.17 4.61
N LEU A 88 5.39 -0.11 3.84
CA LEU A 88 6.62 -0.84 4.17
C LEU A 88 7.33 -0.24 5.39
N GLU A 89 7.46 1.10 5.47
CA GLU A 89 8.11 1.80 6.60
C GLU A 89 7.39 1.51 7.91
N ASP A 90 6.06 1.49 7.89
CA ASP A 90 5.20 1.25 9.06
C ASP A 90 5.06 -0.25 9.41
N GLY A 91 5.61 -1.16 8.60
CA GLY A 91 5.50 -2.59 8.80
C GLY A 91 4.10 -3.16 8.54
N ASN A 92 3.29 -2.44 7.77
CA ASN A 92 1.95 -2.89 7.38
C ASN A 92 1.96 -3.80 6.15
N ALA A 93 3.06 -3.84 5.40
CA ALA A 93 3.27 -4.73 4.27
C ALA A 93 4.74 -5.17 4.21
N GLU A 94 4.99 -6.33 3.63
CA GLU A 94 6.33 -6.90 3.39
C GLU A 94 6.75 -6.73 1.93
N LEU A 95 5.78 -6.60 1.02
CA LEU A 95 5.98 -6.42 -0.42
C LEU A 95 5.15 -5.25 -0.92
N ALA A 96 5.68 -4.53 -1.90
CA ALA A 96 4.99 -3.37 -2.46
C ALA A 96 5.29 -3.19 -3.95
N PHE A 97 4.29 -2.74 -4.70
CA PHE A 97 4.53 -2.12 -5.99
C PHE A 97 4.96 -0.66 -5.82
N CYS A 98 5.95 -0.25 -6.60
CA CYS A 98 6.38 1.14 -6.62
C CYS A 98 7.01 1.48 -7.98
N GLN A 99 6.80 2.69 -8.45
CA GLN A 99 7.52 3.26 -9.60
C GLN A 99 8.99 3.52 -9.22
N SER A 100 9.90 3.35 -10.19
CA SER A 100 11.33 3.49 -9.98
C SER A 100 11.77 4.92 -9.63
N ASP A 101 11.13 5.92 -10.20
CA ASP A 101 11.32 7.34 -9.89
C ASP A 101 10.90 7.66 -8.45
N VAL A 102 9.72 7.18 -8.04
CA VAL A 102 9.23 7.38 -6.67
C VAL A 102 10.11 6.66 -5.64
N MET A 103 10.63 5.47 -5.96
CA MET A 103 11.64 4.80 -5.11
C MET A 103 12.89 5.67 -4.94
N ALA A 104 13.38 6.27 -6.04
CA ALA A 104 14.56 7.14 -6.00
C ALA A 104 14.29 8.40 -5.17
N TYR A 105 13.12 9.03 -5.33
CA TYR A 105 12.72 10.19 -4.52
C TYR A 105 12.62 9.82 -3.04
N ALA A 106 12.01 8.71 -2.71
CA ALA A 106 11.91 8.24 -1.34
C ALA A 106 13.29 8.00 -0.71
N TYR A 107 14.15 7.25 -1.42
CA TYR A 107 15.49 6.90 -0.92
C TYR A 107 16.35 8.14 -0.66
N ASN A 108 16.22 9.18 -1.48
CA ASN A 108 16.97 10.43 -1.35
C ASN A 108 16.27 11.49 -0.49
N GLY A 109 15.01 11.30 -0.10
CA GLY A 109 14.22 12.29 0.62
C GLY A 109 14.00 13.56 -0.22
N THR A 110 13.63 13.39 -1.48
CA THR A 110 13.43 14.51 -2.43
C THR A 110 12.01 14.50 -2.99
N ASN A 111 11.69 15.52 -3.79
CA ASN A 111 10.37 15.74 -4.36
C ASN A 111 9.30 15.82 -3.23
N LEU A 112 8.35 14.91 -3.20
CA LEU A 112 7.26 14.90 -2.23
C LEU A 112 7.55 14.09 -0.94
N PHE A 113 8.83 13.80 -0.68
CA PHE A 113 9.28 13.17 0.58
C PHE A 113 10.06 14.19 1.42
N ASP A 114 9.66 14.34 2.68
CA ASP A 114 10.29 15.29 3.61
C ASP A 114 11.62 14.78 4.20
N LYS A 115 11.86 13.49 4.12
CA LYS A 115 13.06 12.79 4.62
C LYS A 115 13.33 11.54 3.81
N PRO A 116 14.59 11.04 3.78
CA PRO A 116 14.91 9.75 3.20
C PRO A 116 14.12 8.61 3.87
N VAL A 117 13.60 7.71 3.04
CA VAL A 117 12.98 6.43 3.45
C VAL A 117 13.78 5.31 2.80
N THR A 118 14.52 4.55 3.61
CA THR A 118 15.51 3.57 3.15
C THR A 118 15.24 2.14 3.65
N CYS A 119 14.03 1.89 4.16
CA CYS A 119 13.64 0.61 4.76
C CYS A 119 13.37 -0.51 3.73
N PHE A 120 13.50 -0.25 2.45
CA PHE A 120 13.13 -1.17 1.38
C PHE A 120 14.30 -1.50 0.44
N SER A 121 14.15 -2.58 -0.31
CA SER A 121 15.05 -3.00 -1.39
C SER A 121 14.25 -3.41 -2.62
N THR A 122 14.80 -3.20 -3.81
CA THR A 122 14.19 -3.64 -5.07
C THR A 122 14.38 -5.15 -5.25
N LEU A 123 13.30 -5.88 -5.44
CA LEU A 123 13.32 -7.31 -5.75
C LEU A 123 13.37 -7.58 -7.26
N ALA A 124 12.57 -6.86 -8.04
CA ALA A 124 12.47 -7.03 -9.48
C ALA A 124 11.92 -5.78 -10.15
N ALA A 125 12.29 -5.58 -11.43
CA ALA A 125 11.60 -4.70 -12.35
C ALA A 125 10.60 -5.54 -13.17
N LEU A 126 9.34 -5.18 -13.17
CA LEU A 126 8.28 -6.02 -13.71
C LEU A 126 7.82 -5.57 -15.10
N TYR A 127 7.53 -4.28 -15.28
CA TYR A 127 7.10 -3.72 -16.57
C TYR A 127 7.36 -2.21 -16.61
N THR A 128 7.33 -1.66 -17.83
CA THR A 128 7.45 -0.21 -18.05
C THR A 128 6.07 0.44 -17.89
N GLU A 129 5.97 1.43 -17.02
CA GLU A 129 4.76 2.25 -16.90
C GLU A 129 4.76 3.35 -17.94
N GLN A 130 3.65 3.46 -18.67
CA GLN A 130 3.44 4.47 -19.70
C GLN A 130 2.60 5.61 -19.14
N VAL A 131 3.12 6.84 -19.16
CA VAL A 131 2.31 8.01 -18.83
C VAL A 131 1.49 8.43 -20.05
N GLN A 132 0.17 8.51 -19.86
CA GLN A 132 -0.77 8.94 -20.90
C GLN A 132 -1.69 10.01 -20.34
N ILE A 133 -1.81 11.12 -21.07
CA ILE A 133 -2.76 12.19 -20.80
C ILE A 133 -3.94 12.03 -21.76
N VAL A 134 -5.13 11.87 -21.23
CA VAL A 134 -6.36 11.71 -22.01
C VAL A 134 -7.29 12.90 -21.78
N THR A 135 -8.00 13.33 -22.82
CA THR A 135 -8.97 14.42 -22.75
C THR A 135 -10.14 14.17 -23.69
N VAL A 136 -11.31 14.65 -23.31
CA VAL A 136 -12.50 14.71 -24.19
C VAL A 136 -12.65 16.12 -24.82
N ASP A 137 -11.88 17.12 -24.37
CA ASP A 137 -11.87 18.49 -24.93
C ASP A 137 -10.95 18.53 -26.16
N PRO A 138 -11.49 18.67 -27.39
CA PRO A 138 -10.69 18.67 -28.60
C PRO A 138 -9.77 19.88 -28.75
N THR A 139 -9.90 20.89 -27.88
CA THR A 139 -9.04 22.09 -27.90
C THR A 139 -7.73 21.87 -27.14
N ILE A 140 -7.66 20.87 -26.25
CA ILE A 140 -6.44 20.52 -25.53
C ILE A 140 -5.57 19.66 -26.44
N LYS A 141 -4.41 20.17 -26.83
CA LYS A 141 -3.44 19.51 -27.72
C LYS A 141 -2.06 19.35 -27.10
N THR A 142 -1.75 20.18 -26.11
CA THR A 142 -0.46 20.22 -25.43
C THR A 142 -0.65 20.31 -23.92
N VAL A 143 0.40 20.04 -23.15
CA VAL A 143 0.39 20.21 -21.69
C VAL A 143 0.10 21.67 -21.31
N ALA A 144 0.58 22.64 -22.08
CA ALA A 144 0.32 24.06 -21.82
C ALA A 144 -1.18 24.44 -21.88
N ASP A 145 -1.97 23.71 -22.67
CA ASP A 145 -3.42 23.94 -22.78
C ASP A 145 -4.20 23.51 -21.53
N LEU A 146 -3.54 22.79 -20.61
CA LEU A 146 -4.12 22.38 -19.33
C LEU A 146 -4.28 23.55 -18.35
N LYS A 147 -3.67 24.71 -18.63
CA LYS A 147 -3.73 25.86 -17.73
C LYS A 147 -5.18 26.30 -17.47
N GLY A 148 -5.54 26.34 -16.16
CA GLY A 148 -6.88 26.66 -15.68
C GLY A 148 -7.94 25.58 -15.90
N LYS A 149 -7.59 24.42 -16.47
CA LYS A 149 -8.50 23.29 -16.69
C LYS A 149 -8.64 22.42 -15.44
N ASN A 150 -9.76 21.70 -15.34
CA ASN A 150 -9.91 20.62 -14.35
C ASN A 150 -9.07 19.43 -14.83
N VAL A 151 -8.16 18.95 -13.99
CA VAL A 151 -7.26 17.85 -14.33
C VAL A 151 -7.20 16.86 -13.18
N SER A 152 -7.55 15.61 -13.44
CA SER A 152 -7.28 14.53 -12.51
C SER A 152 -5.81 14.14 -12.61
N ILE A 153 -5.08 14.27 -11.51
CA ILE A 153 -3.63 14.05 -11.44
C ILE A 153 -3.27 12.81 -10.61
N GLY A 154 -4.21 11.89 -10.47
CA GLY A 154 -4.02 10.67 -9.69
C GLY A 154 -4.34 10.84 -8.21
N ALA A 155 -4.52 9.73 -7.52
CA ALA A 155 -4.76 9.75 -6.08
C ALA A 155 -3.56 10.35 -5.33
N SER A 156 -3.83 11.05 -4.24
CA SER A 156 -2.79 11.57 -3.35
C SER A 156 -1.92 10.42 -2.83
N GLY A 157 -0.61 10.50 -3.05
CA GLY A 157 0.32 9.41 -2.72
C GLY A 157 0.53 8.36 -3.82
N SER A 158 -0.12 8.51 -5.00
CA SER A 158 0.14 7.66 -6.16
C SER A 158 1.37 8.12 -6.95
N GLY A 159 1.98 7.20 -7.72
CA GLY A 159 3.02 7.55 -8.68
C GLY A 159 2.51 8.44 -9.81
N VAL A 160 1.23 8.34 -10.16
CA VAL A 160 0.57 9.21 -11.14
C VAL A 160 0.66 10.68 -10.73
N TYR A 161 0.50 10.95 -9.43
CA TYR A 161 0.64 12.32 -8.91
C TYR A 161 2.08 12.85 -9.10
N PHE A 162 3.10 12.02 -8.83
CA PHE A 162 4.50 12.41 -9.09
C PHE A 162 4.74 12.71 -10.57
N ASN A 163 4.29 11.83 -11.45
CA ASN A 163 4.42 12.03 -12.89
C ASN A 163 3.71 13.31 -13.36
N ALA A 164 2.54 13.62 -12.81
CA ALA A 164 1.83 14.86 -13.13
C ALA A 164 2.63 16.10 -12.70
N VAL A 165 3.21 16.09 -11.51
CA VAL A 165 4.07 17.18 -11.00
C VAL A 165 5.29 17.36 -11.92
N ASP A 166 6.00 16.27 -12.22
CA ASP A 166 7.22 16.31 -13.04
C ASP A 166 6.92 16.78 -14.48
N ILE A 167 5.80 16.34 -15.05
CA ILE A 167 5.37 16.79 -16.39
C ILE A 167 5.03 18.28 -16.38
N LEU A 168 4.26 18.75 -15.41
CA LEU A 168 3.92 20.17 -15.31
C LEU A 168 5.18 21.02 -15.15
N ASP A 169 6.11 20.62 -14.28
CA ASP A 169 7.38 21.31 -14.07
C ASP A 169 8.22 21.39 -15.35
N ALA A 170 8.30 20.31 -16.12
CA ALA A 170 8.99 20.28 -17.42
C ALA A 170 8.43 21.29 -18.44
N TYR A 171 7.18 21.72 -18.28
CA TYR A 171 6.54 22.75 -19.09
C TYR A 171 6.50 24.12 -18.39
N GLY A 172 7.23 24.31 -17.29
CA GLY A 172 7.26 25.55 -16.52
C GLY A 172 5.95 25.85 -15.80
N MET A 173 5.17 24.82 -15.50
CA MET A 173 3.87 24.88 -14.82
C MET A 173 3.95 24.19 -13.45
N THR A 174 3.00 24.52 -12.60
CA THR A 174 2.81 23.87 -11.31
C THR A 174 1.37 23.36 -11.17
N VAL A 175 1.09 22.60 -10.14
CA VAL A 175 -0.29 22.18 -9.82
C VAL A 175 -1.24 23.36 -9.57
N ASN A 176 -0.73 24.55 -9.24
CA ASN A 176 -1.52 25.77 -9.06
C ASN A 176 -1.94 26.41 -10.39
N ASP A 177 -1.33 26.04 -11.51
CA ASP A 177 -1.71 26.52 -12.84
C ASP A 177 -2.90 25.76 -13.43
N ILE A 178 -3.30 24.66 -12.80
CA ILE A 178 -4.48 23.85 -13.15
C ILE A 178 -5.51 23.86 -12.02
N LYS A 179 -6.63 23.19 -12.20
CA LYS A 179 -7.59 22.87 -11.13
C LYS A 179 -7.49 21.36 -10.83
N PRO A 180 -6.58 20.95 -9.92
CA PRO A 180 -6.29 19.56 -9.72
C PRO A 180 -7.41 18.82 -8.99
N THR A 181 -7.67 17.58 -9.39
CA THR A 181 -8.44 16.62 -8.60
C THR A 181 -7.60 15.37 -8.34
N TYR A 182 -7.75 14.78 -7.15
CA TYR A 182 -6.95 13.66 -6.69
C TYR A 182 -7.82 12.42 -6.63
N GLN A 183 -7.90 11.72 -7.76
CA GLN A 183 -8.86 10.64 -7.97
C GLN A 183 -8.17 9.34 -8.42
N SER A 184 -8.83 8.21 -8.18
CA SER A 184 -8.45 6.92 -8.75
C SER A 184 -8.61 6.90 -10.28
N PHE A 185 -8.06 5.89 -10.94
CA PHE A 185 -8.26 5.71 -12.38
C PHE A 185 -9.74 5.54 -12.75
N GLY A 186 -10.50 4.77 -11.96
CA GLY A 186 -11.94 4.58 -12.16
C GLY A 186 -12.71 5.89 -12.06
N ASP A 187 -12.54 6.60 -10.95
CA ASP A 187 -13.23 7.88 -10.72
C ASP A 187 -12.85 8.91 -11.78
N SER A 188 -11.58 8.93 -12.21
CA SER A 188 -11.12 9.83 -13.28
C SER A 188 -11.77 9.52 -14.62
N ALA A 189 -11.93 8.23 -14.95
CA ALA A 189 -12.59 7.80 -16.17
C ALA A 189 -14.09 8.14 -16.16
N ASP A 190 -14.74 8.04 -15.01
CA ASP A 190 -16.15 8.42 -14.86
C ASP A 190 -16.32 9.93 -14.95
N ALA A 191 -15.44 10.71 -14.29
CA ALA A 191 -15.45 12.18 -14.40
C ALA A 191 -15.17 12.71 -15.82
N LEU A 192 -14.58 11.92 -16.71
CA LEU A 192 -14.41 12.29 -18.13
C LEU A 192 -15.67 12.03 -18.98
N LYS A 193 -16.60 11.17 -18.50
CA LYS A 193 -17.84 10.85 -19.22
C LYS A 193 -18.97 11.82 -18.90
N ASP A 194 -18.93 12.45 -17.70
CA ASP A 194 -19.92 13.40 -17.18
C ASP A 194 -19.65 14.83 -17.67
#